data_f82b8b2208ac4dab9fae261825520250
#
_entry.id   f82b8b2208ac4dab9fae261825520250
#
_cell.length_a   1.000
_cell.length_b   1.000
_cell.length_c   1.000
_cell.angle_alpha   90.00
_cell.angle_beta   90.00
_cell.angle_gamma   90.00
#
_symmetry.space_group_name_H-M   'P 1'
#
loop_
_entity.id
_entity.type
_entity.pdbx_description
1 polymer ?
#
loop_
_entity_poly.entity_id
_entity_poly.type
_entity_poly.pdbx_seq_one_letter_code
_entity_poly.pdbx_strand_id
1 'polypeptide(L)'
;SVVFLRPLGLRLCYHTYIQNGCEGTVPTLRDFHAELLRQPETEATDVALAIELFTKGSLNTFAKPTNVDTNSRILCYDIRDLGKQLLPVGMLVVLDSVFNRIVRNRKLGRNTWVYIDEIYLLFQHEYSANFLFTLWKRVRKYGACCTGLTQNVDDLLQSHTARTMLANSEFLVMLNQAATDREELAKLLNISDNQLSYITNVDFGRGLIKCGSAIVPFMDNFPKNHLYKLMSTKPADLNAA
;
A
#
# COMPACT_ATOMS: atom_id res chain seq x y z
N SER A 1 19.04 8.30 24.59
CA SER A 1 19.13 7.70 23.28
C SER A 1 17.87 8.05 22.47
N VAL A 2 18.00 8.18 21.16
CA VAL A 2 16.94 8.57 20.18
C VAL A 2 15.65 7.73 20.32
N VAL A 3 15.75 6.50 20.80
CA VAL A 3 14.61 5.60 20.99
C VAL A 3 13.64 6.07 22.08
N PHE A 4 14.12 6.80 23.11
CA PHE A 4 13.29 7.32 24.19
C PHE A 4 12.71 8.70 23.88
N LEU A 5 13.40 9.51 23.08
CA LEU A 5 12.98 10.89 22.76
C LEU A 5 11.76 10.94 21.83
N ARG A 6 11.63 9.97 20.89
CA ARG A 6 10.46 9.91 20.00
C ARG A 6 9.13 9.75 20.75
N PRO A 7 8.99 8.78 21.69
CA PRO A 7 7.75 8.66 22.47
C PRO A 7 7.49 9.86 23.37
N LEU A 8 8.54 10.45 23.96
CA LEU A 8 8.40 11.60 24.86
C LEU A 8 7.93 12.84 24.10
N GLY A 9 8.60 13.22 23.02
CA GLY A 9 8.23 14.35 22.18
C GLY A 9 6.82 14.25 21.61
N LEU A 10 6.42 13.07 21.14
CA LEU A 10 5.04 12.81 20.68
C LEU A 10 4.04 12.94 21.84
N ARG A 11 4.32 12.38 23.02
CA ARG A 11 3.44 12.52 24.19
C ARG A 11 3.26 13.98 24.59
N LEU A 12 4.30 14.78 24.60
CA LEU A 12 4.24 16.19 24.92
C LEU A 12 3.45 16.99 23.89
N CYS A 13 3.71 16.75 22.61
CA CYS A 13 2.98 17.38 21.51
C CYS A 13 1.46 17.11 21.57
N TYR A 14 1.05 15.88 21.90
CA TYR A 14 -0.36 15.51 22.01
C TYR A 14 -0.96 15.68 23.39
N HIS A 15 -0.17 16.04 24.41
CA HIS A 15 -0.60 16.09 25.82
C HIS A 15 -1.85 16.97 26.01
N THR A 16 -1.78 18.22 25.57
CA THR A 16 -2.89 19.18 25.70
C THR A 16 -4.12 18.70 24.91
N TYR A 17 -3.93 18.18 23.70
CA TYR A 17 -5.01 17.66 22.88
C TYR A 17 -5.73 16.48 23.55
N ILE A 18 -4.97 15.55 24.15
CA ILE A 18 -5.52 14.39 24.87
C ILE A 18 -6.22 14.83 26.15
N GLN A 19 -5.65 15.79 26.90
CA GLN A 19 -6.29 16.32 28.12
C GLN A 19 -7.62 17.03 27.82
N ASN A 20 -7.76 17.63 26.66
CA ASN A 20 -8.99 18.27 26.22
C ASN A 20 -9.99 17.25 25.59
N GLY A 21 -9.86 15.96 25.89
CA GLY A 21 -10.76 14.92 25.38
C GLY A 21 -10.63 14.67 23.88
N CYS A 22 -9.50 15.00 23.27
CA CYS A 22 -9.25 14.96 21.83
C CYS A 22 -10.12 15.94 21.02
N GLU A 23 -10.54 17.03 21.65
CA GLU A 23 -11.25 18.14 21.01
C GLU A 23 -10.29 19.27 20.63
N GLY A 24 -10.62 19.98 19.55
CA GLY A 24 -9.83 21.11 19.04
C GLY A 24 -8.91 20.74 17.87
N THR A 25 -7.84 21.53 17.70
CA THR A 25 -6.91 21.33 16.57
C THR A 25 -5.97 20.15 16.84
N VAL A 26 -5.99 19.18 15.95
CA VAL A 26 -5.07 18.02 16.00
C VAL A 26 -3.63 18.52 15.77
N PRO A 27 -2.67 18.14 16.63
CA PRO A 27 -1.26 18.47 16.42
C PRO A 27 -0.72 17.93 15.09
N THR A 28 0.08 18.75 14.44
CA THR A 28 0.70 18.47 13.16
C THR A 28 2.19 18.11 13.32
N LEU A 29 2.84 17.74 12.21
CA LEU A 29 4.29 17.53 12.20
C LEU A 29 5.06 18.83 12.56
N ARG A 30 4.48 20.01 12.30
CA ARG A 30 5.05 21.30 12.71
C ARG A 30 5.06 21.48 14.24
N ASP A 31 3.98 21.09 14.89
CA ASP A 31 3.87 21.16 16.35
C ASP A 31 4.86 20.20 16.99
N PHE A 32 5.00 18.99 16.42
CA PHE A 32 6.02 18.03 16.86
C PHE A 32 7.45 18.56 16.69
N HIS A 33 7.77 19.20 15.56
CA HIS A 33 9.06 19.83 15.34
C HIS A 33 9.33 20.96 16.36
N ALA A 34 8.34 21.81 16.63
CA ALA A 34 8.46 22.87 17.61
C ALA A 34 8.69 22.32 19.02
N GLU A 35 8.06 21.21 19.38
CA GLU A 35 8.25 20.56 20.66
C GLU A 35 9.63 19.91 20.79
N LEU A 36 10.17 19.32 19.73
CA LEU A 36 11.55 18.82 19.73
C LEU A 36 12.58 19.91 19.99
N LEU A 37 12.39 21.09 19.39
CA LEU A 37 13.30 22.24 19.62
C LEU A 37 13.24 22.82 21.04
N ARG A 38 12.21 22.50 21.83
CA ARG A 38 12.09 22.88 23.24
C ARG A 38 12.79 21.92 24.20
N GLN A 39 13.15 20.75 23.71
CA GLN A 39 13.82 19.74 24.52
C GLN A 39 15.28 20.17 24.77
N PRO A 40 15.83 19.91 25.95
CA PRO A 40 17.21 20.30 26.28
C PRO A 40 18.24 19.33 25.65
N GLU A 41 17.83 18.15 25.18
CA GLU A 41 18.69 17.12 24.64
C GLU A 41 19.16 17.48 23.22
N THR A 42 20.45 17.29 22.95
CA THR A 42 21.06 17.53 21.62
C THR A 42 20.46 16.63 20.56
N GLU A 43 20.15 15.38 20.92
CA GLU A 43 19.53 14.41 20.00
C GLU A 43 18.12 14.86 19.54
N ALA A 44 17.39 15.62 20.37
CA ALA A 44 16.10 16.19 19.96
C ALA A 44 16.28 17.27 18.89
N THR A 45 17.32 18.09 19.04
CA THR A 45 17.70 19.09 18.05
C THR A 45 18.14 18.44 16.74
N ASP A 46 18.91 17.35 16.79
CA ASP A 46 19.34 16.61 15.61
C ASP A 46 18.14 16.03 14.84
N VAL A 47 17.17 15.45 15.55
CA VAL A 47 15.91 14.98 14.95
C VAL A 47 15.10 16.13 14.36
N ALA A 48 15.01 17.27 15.07
CA ALA A 48 14.30 18.45 14.57
C ALA A 48 14.93 18.96 13.27
N LEU A 49 16.25 19.05 13.18
CA LEU A 49 16.97 19.43 11.96
C LEU A 49 16.73 18.44 10.82
N ALA A 50 16.74 17.13 11.12
CA ALA A 50 16.50 16.10 10.12
C ALA A 50 15.09 16.17 9.49
N ILE A 51 14.08 16.61 10.25
CA ILE A 51 12.70 16.73 9.76
C ILE A 51 12.33 18.17 9.32
N GLU A 52 13.24 19.12 9.42
CA GLU A 52 12.94 20.52 9.10
C GLU A 52 12.48 20.71 7.65
N LEU A 53 13.08 20.00 6.71
CA LEU A 53 12.71 20.03 5.30
C LEU A 53 11.23 19.63 5.08
N PHE A 54 10.72 18.71 5.90
CA PHE A 54 9.35 18.18 5.84
C PHE A 54 8.36 19.00 6.68
N THR A 55 8.82 19.93 7.52
CA THR A 55 7.97 20.74 8.39
C THR A 55 7.85 22.19 7.93
N LYS A 56 8.98 22.83 7.66
CA LYS A 56 9.08 24.26 7.25
C LYS A 56 9.59 24.42 5.82
N GLY A 57 10.36 23.43 5.33
CA GLY A 57 10.98 23.47 4.00
C GLY A 57 10.01 23.18 2.86
N SER A 58 10.56 22.96 1.67
CA SER A 58 9.81 22.75 0.42
C SER A 58 8.99 21.46 0.38
N LEU A 59 9.28 20.49 1.24
CA LEU A 59 8.61 19.19 1.30
C LEU A 59 7.53 19.11 2.40
N ASN A 60 6.96 20.24 2.83
CA ASN A 60 6.05 20.34 3.97
C ASN A 60 4.60 19.91 3.71
N THR A 61 4.33 19.21 2.64
CA THR A 61 2.98 18.81 2.23
C THR A 61 2.23 18.05 3.34
N PHE A 62 2.92 17.14 4.03
CA PHE A 62 2.35 16.33 5.11
C PHE A 62 2.40 17.00 6.50
N ALA A 63 2.90 18.22 6.60
CA ALA A 63 2.96 18.97 7.85
C ALA A 63 1.73 19.88 8.10
N LYS A 64 0.73 19.80 7.25
CA LYS A 64 -0.51 20.57 7.33
C LYS A 64 -1.63 19.73 7.97
N PRO A 65 -2.66 20.35 8.54
CA PRO A 65 -3.86 19.63 8.95
C PRO A 65 -4.46 18.83 7.79
N THR A 66 -5.03 17.67 8.10
CA THR A 66 -5.74 16.84 7.11
C THR A 66 -6.93 17.60 6.55
N ASN A 67 -6.98 17.74 5.24
CA ASN A 67 -8.05 18.42 4.49
C ASN A 67 -8.86 17.47 3.63
N VAL A 68 -8.69 16.16 3.78
CA VAL A 68 -9.36 15.12 3.01
C VAL A 68 -10.40 14.43 3.87
N ASP A 69 -11.64 14.30 3.38
CA ASP A 69 -12.64 13.47 4.03
C ASP A 69 -12.35 11.98 3.78
N THR A 70 -11.93 11.30 4.83
CA THR A 70 -11.67 9.85 4.81
C THR A 70 -12.86 9.01 5.24
N ASN A 71 -14.05 9.58 5.41
CA ASN A 71 -15.25 8.85 5.85
C ASN A 71 -15.99 8.15 4.69
N SER A 72 -15.66 8.48 3.45
CA SER A 72 -16.24 7.85 2.28
C SER A 72 -16.13 6.32 2.32
N ARG A 73 -17.13 5.62 1.78
CA ARG A 73 -17.14 4.16 1.66
C ARG A 73 -16.04 3.64 0.72
N ILE A 74 -15.74 4.39 -0.33
CA ILE A 74 -14.69 4.11 -1.31
C ILE A 74 -13.67 5.23 -1.22
N LEU A 75 -12.41 4.86 -1.03
CA LEU A 75 -11.27 5.78 -0.99
C LEU A 75 -10.25 5.33 -2.03
N CYS A 76 -9.74 6.29 -2.79
CA CYS A 76 -8.63 6.09 -3.69
C CYS A 76 -7.49 7.04 -3.28
N TYR A 77 -6.32 6.48 -3.02
CA TYR A 77 -5.11 7.25 -2.74
C TYR A 77 -4.24 7.25 -3.99
N ASP A 78 -4.18 8.39 -4.67
CA ASP A 78 -3.25 8.59 -5.79
C ASP A 78 -1.99 9.28 -5.28
N ILE A 79 -0.85 8.60 -5.39
CA ILE A 79 0.45 9.07 -4.92
C ILE A 79 1.46 9.30 -6.06
N ARG A 80 1.04 9.22 -7.32
CA ARG A 80 1.93 9.33 -8.48
C ARG A 80 2.68 10.66 -8.56
N ASP A 81 2.01 11.75 -8.15
CA ASP A 81 2.53 13.10 -8.29
C ASP A 81 3.36 13.58 -7.09
N LEU A 82 3.62 12.71 -6.11
CA LEU A 82 4.38 13.09 -4.91
C LEU A 82 5.88 13.36 -5.17
N GLY A 83 6.39 12.96 -6.32
CA GLY A 83 7.82 13.03 -6.61
C GLY A 83 8.66 12.08 -5.74
N LYS A 84 9.89 11.81 -6.19
CA LYS A 84 10.76 10.78 -5.57
C LYS A 84 11.09 11.03 -4.10
N GLN A 85 11.18 12.29 -3.68
CA GLN A 85 11.57 12.66 -2.31
C GLN A 85 10.42 12.50 -1.30
N LEU A 86 9.19 12.80 -1.72
CA LEU A 86 8.00 12.67 -0.86
C LEU A 86 7.33 11.30 -0.95
N LEU A 87 7.61 10.53 -1.99
CA LEU A 87 6.97 9.23 -2.21
C LEU A 87 7.10 8.28 -1.00
N PRO A 88 8.28 8.09 -0.37
CA PRO A 88 8.38 7.22 0.80
C PRO A 88 7.53 7.71 1.98
N VAL A 89 7.49 9.01 2.23
CA VAL A 89 6.66 9.61 3.30
C VAL A 89 5.18 9.45 2.98
N GLY A 90 4.78 9.73 1.74
CA GLY A 90 3.41 9.53 1.28
C GLY A 90 2.94 8.08 1.41
N MET A 91 3.80 7.13 1.06
CA MET A 91 3.52 5.70 1.23
C MET A 91 3.28 5.35 2.70
N LEU A 92 4.10 5.88 3.64
CA LEU A 92 3.89 5.68 5.07
C LEU A 92 2.54 6.21 5.54
N VAL A 93 2.19 7.44 5.15
CA VAL A 93 0.93 8.09 5.52
C VAL A 93 -0.27 7.30 4.99
N VAL A 94 -0.21 6.85 3.73
CA VAL A 94 -1.28 6.04 3.12
C VAL A 94 -1.41 4.69 3.81
N LEU A 95 -0.31 3.97 4.01
CA LEU A 95 -0.34 2.65 4.65
C LEU A 95 -0.88 2.73 6.08
N ASP A 96 -0.47 3.74 6.85
CA ASP A 96 -1.00 3.98 8.20
C ASP A 96 -2.50 4.32 8.17
N SER A 97 -2.94 5.19 7.26
CA SER A 97 -4.35 5.53 7.07
C SER A 97 -5.19 4.29 6.71
N VAL A 98 -4.70 3.45 5.82
CA VAL A 98 -5.36 2.18 5.44
C VAL A 98 -5.48 1.25 6.64
N PHE A 99 -4.40 1.06 7.40
CA PHE A 99 -4.41 0.18 8.58
C PHE A 99 -5.37 0.69 9.66
N ASN A 100 -5.33 1.97 9.97
CA ASN A 100 -6.25 2.59 10.93
C ASN A 100 -7.71 2.44 10.49
N ARG A 101 -7.98 2.55 9.20
CA ARG A 101 -9.31 2.31 8.64
C ARG A 101 -9.77 0.85 8.80
N ILE A 102 -8.88 -0.11 8.54
CA ILE A 102 -9.15 -1.53 8.76
C ILE A 102 -9.53 -1.79 10.22
N VAL A 103 -8.74 -1.28 11.16
CA VAL A 103 -8.98 -1.44 12.60
C VAL A 103 -10.31 -0.80 13.02
N ARG A 104 -10.60 0.41 12.54
CA ARG A 104 -11.87 1.11 12.80
C ARG A 104 -13.06 0.33 12.25
N ASN A 105 -12.98 -0.12 11.00
CA ASN A 105 -14.06 -0.88 10.36
C ASN A 105 -14.34 -2.19 11.10
N ARG A 106 -13.30 -2.89 11.55
CA ARG A 106 -13.47 -4.09 12.37
C ARG A 106 -14.26 -3.83 13.64
N LYS A 107 -13.96 -2.75 14.37
CA LYS A 107 -14.72 -2.36 15.56
C LYS A 107 -16.20 -2.09 15.26
N LEU A 108 -16.50 -1.66 14.03
CA LEU A 108 -17.85 -1.41 13.54
C LEU A 108 -18.51 -2.64 12.89
N GLY A 109 -17.89 -3.83 12.94
CA GLY A 109 -18.38 -5.04 12.29
C GLY A 109 -18.38 -4.98 10.75
N ARG A 110 -17.54 -4.13 10.14
CA ARG A 110 -17.46 -3.92 8.69
C ARG A 110 -16.21 -4.57 8.11
N ASN A 111 -16.34 -5.24 6.97
CA ASN A 111 -15.20 -5.74 6.20
C ASN A 111 -14.54 -4.62 5.40
N THR A 112 -13.24 -4.75 5.18
CA THR A 112 -12.46 -3.80 4.37
C THR A 112 -11.77 -4.53 3.23
N TRP A 113 -11.89 -3.99 2.03
CA TRP A 113 -11.21 -4.47 0.84
C TRP A 113 -10.12 -3.47 0.45
N VAL A 114 -8.90 -3.93 0.33
CA VAL A 114 -7.73 -3.12 -0.02
C VAL A 114 -7.18 -3.63 -1.34
N TYR A 115 -7.09 -2.74 -2.31
CA TYR A 115 -6.48 -3.02 -3.61
C TYR A 115 -5.24 -2.14 -3.75
N ILE A 116 -4.12 -2.74 -4.09
CA ILE A 116 -2.83 -2.05 -4.24
C ILE A 116 -2.34 -2.31 -5.65
N ASP A 117 -2.42 -1.28 -6.46
CA ASP A 117 -1.89 -1.31 -7.83
C ASP A 117 -0.38 -1.09 -7.81
N GLU A 118 0.33 -1.72 -8.75
CA GLU A 118 1.79 -1.73 -8.85
C GLU A 118 2.48 -2.03 -7.50
N ILE A 119 2.00 -3.09 -6.83
CA ILE A 119 2.42 -3.46 -5.47
C ILE A 119 3.95 -3.65 -5.35
N TYR A 120 4.65 -3.97 -6.45
CA TYR A 120 6.11 -4.15 -6.46
C TYR A 120 6.86 -2.89 -5.99
N LEU A 121 6.31 -1.69 -6.21
CA LEU A 121 6.90 -0.43 -5.76
C LEU A 121 7.06 -0.37 -4.23
N LEU A 122 6.16 -1.03 -3.49
CA LEU A 122 6.21 -1.06 -2.02
C LEU A 122 7.32 -1.97 -1.48
N PHE A 123 7.88 -2.84 -2.31
CA PHE A 123 9.00 -3.70 -1.92
C PHE A 123 10.36 -3.07 -2.17
N GLN A 124 10.43 -1.92 -2.84
CA GLN A 124 11.67 -1.17 -3.06
C GLN A 124 12.23 -0.55 -1.75
N HIS A 125 11.39 -0.40 -0.73
CA HIS A 125 11.77 0.14 0.57
C HIS A 125 11.49 -0.88 1.68
N GLU A 126 12.47 -1.14 2.52
CA GLU A 126 12.38 -2.14 3.59
C GLU A 126 11.19 -1.90 4.53
N TYR A 127 10.93 -0.64 4.89
CA TYR A 127 9.82 -0.29 5.77
C TYR A 127 8.46 -0.67 5.17
N SER A 128 8.18 -0.28 3.93
CA SER A 128 6.90 -0.59 3.27
C SER A 128 6.76 -2.09 3.01
N ALA A 129 7.83 -2.78 2.66
CA ALA A 129 7.84 -4.23 2.51
C ALA A 129 7.48 -4.94 3.82
N ASN A 130 8.09 -4.55 4.95
CA ASN A 130 7.81 -5.10 6.27
C ASN A 130 6.38 -4.78 6.74
N PHE A 131 5.89 -3.58 6.46
CA PHE A 131 4.50 -3.20 6.74
C PHE A 131 3.52 -4.09 5.98
N LEU A 132 3.71 -4.25 4.67
CA LEU A 132 2.87 -5.10 3.83
C LEU A 132 2.88 -6.55 4.29
N PHE A 133 4.04 -7.09 4.59
CA PHE A 133 4.17 -8.45 5.08
C PHE A 133 3.39 -8.68 6.38
N THR A 134 3.49 -7.70 7.29
CA THR A 134 2.73 -7.74 8.55
C THR A 134 1.23 -7.63 8.31
N LEU A 135 0.82 -6.72 7.42
CA LEU A 135 -0.57 -6.57 7.02
C LEU A 135 -1.10 -7.85 6.40
N TRP A 136 -0.39 -8.43 5.42
CA TRP A 136 -0.79 -9.65 4.70
C TRP A 136 -1.05 -10.81 5.63
N LYS A 137 -0.17 -11.02 6.62
CA LYS A 137 -0.32 -12.07 7.63
C LYS A 137 -1.50 -11.85 8.58
N ARG A 138 -1.83 -10.61 8.86
CA ARG A 138 -2.78 -10.26 9.93
C ARG A 138 -4.13 -9.79 9.44
N VAL A 139 -4.24 -9.37 8.20
CA VAL A 139 -5.43 -8.71 7.64
C VAL A 139 -6.71 -9.51 7.86
N ARG A 140 -6.66 -10.82 7.73
CA ARG A 140 -7.81 -11.71 7.99
C ARG A 140 -8.37 -11.58 9.41
N LYS A 141 -7.50 -11.41 10.42
CA LYS A 141 -7.91 -11.22 11.82
C LYS A 141 -8.68 -9.91 12.01
N TYR A 142 -8.50 -8.96 11.12
CA TYR A 142 -9.19 -7.66 11.14
C TYR A 142 -10.41 -7.62 10.20
N GLY A 143 -10.85 -8.75 9.64
CA GLY A 143 -11.97 -8.79 8.71
C GLY A 143 -11.69 -8.02 7.43
N ALA A 144 -10.45 -8.04 6.95
CA ALA A 144 -10.09 -7.37 5.72
C ALA A 144 -9.48 -8.36 4.70
N CYS A 145 -9.54 -7.98 3.43
CA CYS A 145 -8.92 -8.68 2.30
C CYS A 145 -7.98 -7.72 1.59
N CYS A 146 -6.77 -8.18 1.27
CA CYS A 146 -5.80 -7.41 0.50
C CYS A 146 -5.56 -8.09 -0.85
N THR A 147 -5.58 -7.29 -1.91
CA THR A 147 -5.27 -7.70 -3.28
C THR A 147 -4.15 -6.81 -3.81
N GLY A 148 -3.05 -7.42 -4.21
CA GLY A 148 -1.96 -6.74 -4.90
C GLY A 148 -2.03 -7.02 -6.39
N LEU A 149 -1.85 -5.99 -7.19
CA LEU A 149 -1.75 -6.07 -8.65
C LEU A 149 -0.36 -5.65 -9.08
N THR A 150 0.19 -6.30 -10.07
CA THR A 150 1.47 -5.92 -10.67
C THR A 150 1.54 -6.40 -12.10
N GLN A 151 2.20 -5.61 -12.94
CA GLN A 151 2.61 -6.00 -14.30
C GLN A 151 4.08 -6.41 -14.33
N ASN A 152 4.85 -6.05 -13.30
CA ASN A 152 6.27 -6.32 -13.21
C ASN A 152 6.54 -7.42 -12.17
N VAL A 153 6.53 -8.66 -12.64
CA VAL A 153 6.70 -9.84 -11.78
C VAL A 153 8.17 -10.03 -11.41
N ASP A 154 9.09 -9.74 -12.32
CA ASP A 154 10.54 -9.88 -12.07
C ASP A 154 10.99 -9.01 -10.89
N ASP A 155 10.68 -7.71 -10.92
CA ASP A 155 11.01 -6.80 -9.80
C ASP A 155 10.36 -7.25 -8.48
N LEU A 156 9.13 -7.76 -8.53
CA LEU A 156 8.45 -8.29 -7.36
C LEU A 156 9.20 -9.51 -6.80
N LEU A 157 9.64 -10.42 -7.64
CA LEU A 157 10.30 -11.66 -7.25
C LEU A 157 11.75 -11.47 -6.77
N GLN A 158 12.36 -10.30 -6.97
CA GLN A 158 13.65 -9.96 -6.37
C GLN A 158 13.55 -9.80 -4.84
N SER A 159 12.37 -9.45 -4.33
CA SER A 159 12.15 -9.33 -2.89
C SER A 159 11.83 -10.69 -2.25
N HIS A 160 12.64 -11.09 -1.26
CA HIS A 160 12.35 -12.30 -0.46
C HIS A 160 10.99 -12.19 0.26
N THR A 161 10.65 -11.00 0.75
CA THR A 161 9.38 -10.71 1.42
C THR A 161 8.21 -10.91 0.46
N ALA A 162 8.32 -10.42 -0.78
CA ALA A 162 7.31 -10.60 -1.80
C ALA A 162 7.13 -12.06 -2.20
N ARG A 163 8.23 -12.81 -2.40
CA ARG A 163 8.17 -14.26 -2.66
C ARG A 163 7.40 -15.00 -1.56
N THR A 164 7.67 -14.66 -0.29
CA THR A 164 6.98 -15.26 0.85
C THR A 164 5.49 -14.89 0.86
N MET A 165 5.13 -13.66 0.51
CA MET A 165 3.74 -13.22 0.41
C MET A 165 3.01 -13.96 -0.71
N LEU A 166 3.60 -14.09 -1.89
CA LEU A 166 3.04 -14.85 -3.01
C LEU A 166 2.79 -16.31 -2.63
N ALA A 167 3.79 -16.98 -2.04
CA ALA A 167 3.66 -18.37 -1.63
C ALA A 167 2.53 -18.60 -0.60
N ASN A 168 2.26 -17.60 0.24
CA ASN A 168 1.21 -17.65 1.26
C ASN A 168 -0.12 -17.00 0.82
N SER A 169 -0.23 -16.54 -0.43
CA SER A 169 -1.47 -15.98 -0.94
C SER A 169 -2.47 -17.09 -1.25
N GLU A 170 -3.70 -16.93 -0.79
CA GLU A 170 -4.78 -17.88 -0.99
C GLU A 170 -5.21 -17.95 -2.46
N PHE A 171 -5.31 -16.79 -3.10
CA PHE A 171 -5.67 -16.65 -4.51
C PHE A 171 -4.55 -15.96 -5.28
N LEU A 172 -4.16 -16.54 -6.41
CA LEU A 172 -3.27 -15.91 -7.38
C LEU A 172 -3.90 -16.02 -8.76
N VAL A 173 -4.09 -14.88 -9.41
CA VAL A 173 -4.56 -14.80 -10.79
C VAL A 173 -3.36 -14.46 -11.66
N MET A 174 -3.01 -15.35 -12.58
CA MET A 174 -1.90 -15.18 -13.50
C MET A 174 -2.45 -15.06 -14.92
N LEU A 175 -2.29 -13.89 -15.50
CA LEU A 175 -2.61 -13.60 -16.90
C LEU A 175 -1.41 -13.94 -17.78
N ASN A 176 -1.42 -13.48 -19.04
CA ASN A 176 -0.31 -13.68 -19.96
C ASN A 176 0.99 -13.13 -19.38
N GLN A 177 2.05 -13.93 -19.33
CA GLN A 177 3.33 -13.62 -18.73
C GLN A 177 4.47 -13.58 -19.76
N ALA A 178 5.48 -12.73 -19.50
CA ALA A 178 6.73 -12.77 -20.22
C ALA A 178 7.48 -14.09 -19.98
N ALA A 179 8.38 -14.48 -20.88
CA ALA A 179 9.08 -15.77 -20.78
C ALA A 179 9.89 -15.92 -19.49
N THR A 180 10.62 -14.89 -19.10
CA THR A 180 11.44 -14.84 -17.88
C THR A 180 10.61 -15.00 -16.62
N ASP A 181 9.56 -14.20 -16.49
CA ASP A 181 8.67 -14.16 -15.32
C ASP A 181 7.96 -15.49 -15.11
N ARG A 182 7.56 -16.12 -16.22
CA ARG A 182 6.86 -17.38 -16.25
C ARG A 182 7.66 -18.52 -15.65
N GLU A 183 8.97 -18.60 -15.95
CA GLU A 183 9.84 -19.66 -15.42
C GLU A 183 10.04 -19.51 -13.91
N GLU A 184 10.21 -18.28 -13.42
CA GLU A 184 10.35 -18.01 -11.99
C GLU A 184 9.06 -18.30 -11.22
N LEU A 185 7.92 -17.89 -11.76
CA LEU A 185 6.59 -18.21 -11.19
C LEU A 185 6.34 -19.70 -11.16
N ALA A 186 6.71 -20.43 -12.23
CA ALA A 186 6.55 -21.86 -12.29
C ALA A 186 7.30 -22.58 -11.18
N LYS A 187 8.56 -22.19 -10.96
CA LYS A 187 9.39 -22.75 -9.87
C LYS A 187 8.82 -22.42 -8.49
N LEU A 188 8.39 -21.15 -8.26
CA LEU A 188 7.88 -20.70 -6.98
C LEU A 188 6.55 -21.37 -6.61
N LEU A 189 5.67 -21.57 -7.58
CA LEU A 189 4.29 -22.01 -7.36
C LEU A 189 4.07 -23.49 -7.73
N ASN A 190 5.11 -24.20 -8.18
CA ASN A 190 5.05 -25.58 -8.69
C ASN A 190 4.03 -25.75 -9.83
N ILE A 191 4.08 -24.86 -10.82
CA ILE A 191 3.23 -24.91 -12.01
C ILE A 191 3.85 -25.88 -13.00
N SER A 192 3.09 -26.84 -13.51
CA SER A 192 3.55 -27.79 -14.52
C SER A 192 3.65 -27.14 -15.90
N ASP A 193 4.47 -27.75 -16.80
CA ASP A 193 4.64 -27.26 -18.17
C ASP A 193 3.31 -27.20 -18.96
N ASN A 194 2.41 -28.13 -18.74
CA ASN A 194 1.08 -28.12 -19.32
C ASN A 194 0.26 -26.91 -18.85
N GLN A 195 0.35 -26.56 -17.57
CA GLN A 195 -0.33 -25.39 -17.01
C GLN A 195 0.30 -24.09 -17.51
N LEU A 196 1.62 -24.04 -17.72
CA LEU A 196 2.30 -22.86 -18.25
C LEU A 196 1.78 -22.42 -19.62
N SER A 197 1.28 -23.36 -20.43
CA SER A 197 0.68 -23.04 -21.74
C SER A 197 -0.50 -22.07 -21.62
N TYR A 198 -1.23 -22.05 -20.48
CA TYR A 198 -2.38 -21.19 -20.24
C TYR A 198 -2.02 -19.75 -19.86
N ILE A 199 -0.74 -19.44 -19.66
CA ILE A 199 -0.22 -18.07 -19.40
C ILE A 199 0.87 -17.69 -20.40
N THR A 200 0.97 -18.42 -21.52
CA THR A 200 1.98 -18.24 -22.57
C THR A 200 1.30 -17.86 -23.87
N ASN A 201 1.51 -16.62 -24.33
CA ASN A 201 0.97 -16.12 -25.60
C ASN A 201 -0.54 -16.38 -25.75
N VAL A 202 -1.28 -16.18 -24.66
CA VAL A 202 -2.73 -16.35 -24.62
C VAL A 202 -3.46 -15.05 -24.88
N ASP A 203 -4.72 -15.17 -25.35
CA ASP A 203 -5.60 -14.02 -25.56
C ASP A 203 -5.97 -13.33 -24.25
N PHE A 204 -6.49 -12.11 -24.37
CA PHE A 204 -7.02 -11.35 -23.24
C PHE A 204 -8.13 -12.13 -22.50
N GLY A 205 -8.15 -12.01 -21.18
CA GLY A 205 -9.13 -12.67 -20.32
C GLY A 205 -8.85 -14.15 -20.07
N ARG A 206 -7.71 -14.67 -20.50
CA ARG A 206 -7.29 -16.04 -20.22
C ARG A 206 -6.12 -16.09 -19.26
N GLY A 207 -6.03 -17.17 -18.49
CA GLY A 207 -4.94 -17.35 -17.54
C GLY A 207 -5.13 -18.56 -16.63
N LEU A 208 -4.40 -18.53 -15.51
CA LEU A 208 -4.48 -19.51 -14.45
C LEU A 208 -4.95 -18.84 -13.15
N ILE A 209 -5.80 -19.52 -12.40
CA ILE A 209 -6.13 -19.20 -11.02
C ILE A 209 -5.59 -20.29 -10.12
N LYS A 210 -4.75 -19.91 -9.15
CA LYS A 210 -4.38 -20.74 -8.02
C LYS A 210 -5.30 -20.41 -6.85
N CYS A 211 -5.93 -21.41 -6.27
CA CYS A 211 -6.75 -21.31 -5.07
C CYS A 211 -6.34 -22.43 -4.12
N GLY A 212 -5.68 -22.10 -3.02
CA GLY A 212 -5.05 -23.08 -2.15
C GLY A 212 -4.06 -23.96 -2.93
N SER A 213 -4.30 -25.27 -3.00
CA SER A 213 -3.48 -26.24 -3.75
C SER A 213 -3.93 -26.43 -5.20
N ALA A 214 -5.13 -25.99 -5.57
CA ALA A 214 -5.65 -26.16 -6.92
C ALA A 214 -5.15 -25.04 -7.83
N ILE A 215 -4.71 -25.42 -9.05
CA ILE A 215 -4.36 -24.50 -10.13
C ILE A 215 -5.20 -24.88 -11.33
N VAL A 216 -6.07 -23.98 -11.76
CA VAL A 216 -7.02 -24.23 -12.85
C VAL A 216 -6.95 -23.14 -13.90
N PRO A 217 -7.07 -23.47 -15.19
CA PRO A 217 -7.20 -22.48 -16.24
C PRO A 217 -8.56 -21.81 -16.17
N PHE A 218 -8.60 -20.54 -16.58
CA PHE A 218 -9.84 -19.78 -16.71
C PHE A 218 -9.88 -19.00 -18.02
N MET A 219 -11.09 -18.67 -18.42
CA MET A 219 -11.38 -17.75 -19.51
C MET A 219 -12.51 -16.84 -19.09
N ASP A 220 -12.24 -15.55 -19.07
CA ASP A 220 -13.22 -14.50 -18.79
C ASP A 220 -13.59 -13.79 -20.09
N ASN A 221 -14.87 -13.72 -20.36
CA ASN A 221 -15.46 -12.97 -21.46
C ASN A 221 -16.21 -11.75 -20.87
N PHE A 222 -15.48 -10.77 -20.37
CA PHE A 222 -16.08 -9.57 -19.83
C PHE A 222 -17.00 -8.90 -20.85
N PRO A 223 -18.25 -8.64 -20.52
CA PRO A 223 -19.21 -8.06 -21.48
C PRO A 223 -18.81 -6.65 -21.89
N LYS A 224 -18.84 -6.35 -23.20
CA LYS A 224 -18.51 -5.04 -23.76
C LYS A 224 -19.65 -4.01 -23.54
N ASN A 225 -19.97 -3.76 -22.28
CA ASN A 225 -21.00 -2.80 -21.84
C ASN A 225 -20.37 -1.43 -21.50
N HIS A 226 -21.16 -0.54 -20.90
CA HIS A 226 -20.70 0.78 -20.45
C HIS A 226 -19.53 0.66 -19.45
N LEU A 227 -19.59 -0.30 -18.53
CA LEU A 227 -18.52 -0.52 -17.56
C LEU A 227 -17.19 -0.91 -18.24
N TYR A 228 -17.24 -1.76 -19.28
CA TYR A 228 -16.06 -2.08 -20.09
C TYR A 228 -15.43 -0.82 -20.70
N LYS A 229 -16.27 0.10 -21.23
CA LYS A 229 -15.77 1.36 -21.80
C LYS A 229 -15.08 2.24 -20.77
N LEU A 230 -15.66 2.37 -19.57
CA LEU A 230 -15.05 3.15 -18.46
C LEU A 230 -13.72 2.56 -17.98
N MET A 231 -13.53 1.26 -18.13
CA MET A 231 -12.29 0.56 -17.72
C MET A 231 -11.26 0.46 -18.85
N SER A 232 -11.66 0.75 -20.09
CA SER A 232 -10.77 0.66 -21.24
C SER A 232 -9.80 1.84 -21.27
N THR A 233 -8.53 1.53 -21.55
CA THR A 233 -7.49 2.54 -21.81
C THR A 233 -7.27 2.80 -23.29
N LYS A 234 -8.08 2.19 -24.16
CA LYS A 234 -7.96 2.36 -25.62
C LYS A 234 -8.48 3.74 -26.05
N PRO A 235 -7.74 4.51 -26.84
CA PRO A 235 -8.16 5.84 -27.27
C PRO A 235 -9.54 5.86 -27.97
N ALA A 236 -9.88 4.83 -28.72
CA ALA A 236 -11.18 4.71 -29.39
C ALA A 236 -12.36 4.57 -28.40
N ASP A 237 -12.14 3.97 -27.24
CA ASP A 237 -13.18 3.76 -26.22
C ASP A 237 -13.32 5.01 -25.33
N LEU A 238 -12.23 5.79 -25.13
CA LEU A 238 -12.21 7.01 -24.33
C LEU A 238 -13.01 8.16 -25.01
N ASN A 239 -13.05 8.18 -26.36
CA ASN A 239 -13.78 9.20 -27.11
C ASN A 239 -15.29 8.87 -27.26
N ALA A 240 -15.75 7.72 -26.77
CA ALA A 240 -17.12 7.24 -26.88
C ALA A 240 -17.86 7.20 -25.51
N ALA A 241 -17.20 7.69 -24.46
CA ALA A 241 -17.74 7.82 -23.09
C ALA A 241 -18.02 9.27 -22.79
#